data_a912a64d7976f11fee9f6041f1de84a8
#
_entry.id   a912a64d7976f11fee9f6041f1de84a8
#
_cell.length_a   1.000
_cell.length_b   1.000
_cell.length_c   1.000
_cell.angle_alpha   90.00
_cell.angle_beta   90.00
_cell.angle_gamma   90.00
#
_symmetry.space_group_name_H-M   'P 1'
#
loop_
_entity.id
_entity.type
_entity.pdbx_description
1 polymer ?
#
loop_
_entity_poly.entity_id
_entity_poly.type
_entity_poly.pdbx_seq_one_letter_code
_entity_poly.pdbx_strand_id
1 'polypeptide(L)'
;IISSGFNVYPNEIEDYVSEFQGVTECGVIGKPDINRGESIILFVVRDSKKISETDILEYCRKGLTVYKQPKKVVFISEIPKNNVGKILRRKLREIG
;
A
#
# COMPACT_ATOMS: atom_id res chain seq x y z
N ILE A 1 8.44 -6.62 -5.27
CA ILE A 1 8.79 -5.21 -5.49
C ILE A 1 10.26 -5.02 -5.18
N ILE A 2 10.97 -4.34 -6.05
CA ILE A 2 12.38 -3.97 -5.80
C ILE A 2 12.44 -2.45 -5.65
N SER A 3 12.68 -2.01 -4.42
CA SER A 3 12.75 -0.59 -4.08
C SER A 3 14.16 -0.27 -3.59
N SER A 4 14.83 0.67 -4.27
CA SER A 4 16.21 1.09 -3.93
C SER A 4 17.16 -0.09 -3.85
N GLY A 5 16.98 -1.12 -4.69
CA GLY A 5 17.81 -2.32 -4.73
C GLY A 5 17.46 -3.38 -3.71
N PHE A 6 16.43 -3.16 -2.88
CA PHE A 6 16.00 -4.13 -1.86
C PHE A 6 14.69 -4.79 -2.26
N ASN A 7 14.56 -6.07 -1.92
CA ASN A 7 13.30 -6.78 -2.10
C ASN A 7 12.29 -6.32 -1.05
N VAL A 8 11.10 -5.97 -1.51
CA VAL A 8 10.00 -5.59 -0.62
C VAL A 8 8.82 -6.51 -0.89
N TYR A 9 8.30 -7.10 0.17
CA TYR A 9 7.19 -8.02 0.07
C TYR A 9 5.90 -7.30 0.43
N PRO A 10 4.94 -7.23 -0.50
CA PRO A 10 3.68 -6.48 -0.27
C PRO A 10 2.96 -6.88 1.01
N ASN A 11 2.97 -8.18 1.34
CA ASN A 11 2.27 -8.68 2.53
C ASN A 11 2.76 -8.04 3.82
N GLU A 12 4.06 -7.76 3.93
CA GLU A 12 4.63 -7.15 5.12
C GLU A 12 4.04 -5.77 5.36
N ILE A 13 3.94 -4.98 4.29
CA ILE A 13 3.38 -3.63 4.39
C ILE A 13 1.88 -3.69 4.66
N GLU A 14 1.18 -4.59 3.98
CA GLU A 14 -0.26 -4.77 4.17
C GLU A 14 -0.59 -5.16 5.60
N ASP A 15 0.17 -6.09 6.18
CA ASP A 15 -0.03 -6.52 7.57
C ASP A 15 0.16 -5.36 8.54
N TYR A 16 1.19 -4.55 8.33
CA TYR A 16 1.45 -3.40 9.17
C TYR A 16 0.35 -2.36 9.08
N VAL A 17 -0.07 -2.01 7.85
CA VAL A 17 -1.08 -0.99 7.62
C VAL A 17 -2.46 -1.44 8.10
N SER A 18 -2.75 -2.74 8.01
CA SER A 18 -4.05 -3.27 8.44
C SER A 18 -4.31 -3.07 9.93
N GLU A 19 -3.29 -2.81 10.72
CA GLU A 19 -3.43 -2.55 12.15
C GLU A 19 -3.78 -1.09 12.46
N PHE A 20 -3.73 -0.22 11.47
CA PHE A 20 -4.14 1.17 11.66
C PHE A 20 -5.66 1.22 11.85
N GLN A 21 -6.12 1.82 12.95
CA GLN A 21 -7.54 1.88 13.26
C GLN A 21 -8.30 2.64 12.18
N GLY A 22 -9.29 1.99 11.60
CA GLY A 22 -10.12 2.58 10.54
C GLY A 22 -9.75 2.10 9.14
N VAL A 23 -8.64 1.38 8.98
CA VAL A 23 -8.30 0.71 7.72
C VAL A 23 -9.03 -0.63 7.72
N THR A 24 -9.96 -0.80 6.78
CA THR A 24 -10.73 -2.04 6.69
C THR A 24 -10.09 -3.04 5.73
N GLU A 25 -9.45 -2.55 4.68
CA GLU A 25 -8.69 -3.35 3.72
C GLU A 25 -7.56 -2.52 3.16
N CYS A 26 -6.51 -3.18 2.70
CA CYS A 26 -5.44 -2.50 1.99
C CYS A 26 -4.75 -3.44 1.02
N GLY A 27 -4.07 -2.86 0.04
CA GLY A 27 -3.30 -3.60 -0.94
C GLY A 27 -2.13 -2.77 -1.43
N VAL A 28 -1.02 -3.43 -1.74
CA VAL A 28 0.23 -2.77 -2.11
C VAL A 28 0.67 -3.25 -3.49
N ILE A 29 1.10 -2.31 -4.31
CA ILE A 29 1.73 -2.63 -5.59
C ILE A 29 3.04 -1.86 -5.74
N GLY A 30 3.89 -2.33 -6.66
CA GLY A 30 5.04 -1.58 -7.12
C GLY A 30 4.74 -0.96 -8.47
N LYS A 31 5.21 0.27 -8.68
CA LYS A 31 5.16 0.94 -9.98
C LYS A 31 6.57 1.35 -10.39
N PRO A 32 6.90 1.31 -11.68
CA PRO A 32 8.21 1.76 -12.13
C PRO A 32 8.50 3.18 -11.63
N ASP A 33 9.72 3.38 -11.15
CA ASP A 33 10.18 4.67 -10.62
C ASP A 33 11.63 4.87 -11.05
N ILE A 34 11.89 5.98 -11.70
CA ILE A 34 13.20 6.25 -12.30
C ILE A 34 14.31 6.34 -11.25
N ASN A 35 13.97 6.74 -10.03
CA ASN A 35 14.94 6.93 -8.97
C ASN A 35 15.14 5.71 -8.08
N ARG A 36 14.14 4.83 -7.98
CA ARG A 36 14.12 3.71 -7.02
C ARG A 36 14.06 2.33 -7.67
N GLY A 37 13.86 2.25 -8.99
CA GLY A 37 13.48 1.02 -9.66
C GLY A 37 11.98 0.84 -9.61
N GLU A 38 11.41 0.69 -8.43
CA GLU A 38 9.96 0.69 -8.21
C GLU A 38 9.63 1.56 -6.99
N SER A 39 8.51 2.26 -7.05
CA SER A 39 7.95 2.93 -5.88
C SER A 39 6.75 2.13 -5.37
N ILE A 40 6.48 2.24 -4.09
CA ILE A 40 5.41 1.51 -3.43
C ILE A 40 4.17 2.37 -3.39
N ILE A 41 3.07 1.84 -3.91
CA ILE A 41 1.77 2.51 -3.89
C ILE A 41 0.85 1.69 -2.99
N LEU A 42 0.24 2.35 -2.03
CA LEU A 42 -0.65 1.72 -1.06
C LEU A 42 -2.10 2.11 -1.37
N PHE A 43 -2.95 1.10 -1.55
CA PHE A 43 -4.39 1.30 -1.70
C PHE A 43 -5.06 0.98 -0.38
N VAL A 44 -5.97 1.84 0.06
CA VAL A 44 -6.62 1.72 1.36
C VAL A 44 -8.12 1.89 1.23
N VAL A 45 -8.86 0.99 1.87
CA VAL A 45 -10.27 1.17 2.14
C VAL A 45 -10.38 1.62 3.59
N ARG A 46 -10.95 2.79 3.82
CA ARG A 46 -11.07 3.38 5.15
C ARG A 46 -12.54 3.47 5.55
N ASP A 47 -12.81 3.38 6.85
CA ASP A 47 -14.16 3.50 7.38
C ASP A 47 -14.58 4.94 7.65
N SER A 48 -13.65 5.89 7.53
CA SER A 48 -13.92 7.31 7.79
C SER A 48 -13.09 8.18 6.87
N LYS A 49 -13.70 9.20 6.30
CA LYS A 49 -13.01 10.20 5.48
C LYS A 49 -12.07 11.08 6.30
N LYS A 50 -12.11 10.98 7.62
CA LYS A 50 -11.21 11.73 8.51
C LYS A 50 -9.78 11.18 8.46
N ILE A 51 -9.61 9.92 8.06
CA ILE A 51 -8.29 9.31 7.89
C ILE A 51 -7.70 9.86 6.59
N SER A 52 -6.60 10.60 6.68
CA SER A 52 -5.96 11.22 5.53
C SER A 52 -4.79 10.39 5.02
N GLU A 53 -4.34 10.72 3.81
CA GLU A 53 -3.11 10.14 3.28
C GLU A 53 -1.92 10.41 4.21
N THR A 54 -1.83 11.64 4.72
CA THR A 54 -0.75 12.02 5.64
C THR A 54 -0.74 11.15 6.90
N ASP A 55 -1.91 10.87 7.47
CA ASP A 55 -2.01 10.03 8.66
C ASP A 55 -1.40 8.65 8.42
N ILE A 56 -1.71 8.05 7.29
CA ILE A 56 -1.23 6.71 6.97
C ILE A 56 0.25 6.72 6.61
N LEU A 57 0.70 7.73 5.85
CA LEU A 57 2.11 7.84 5.50
C LEU A 57 2.98 8.04 6.75
N GLU A 58 2.52 8.84 7.72
CA GLU A 58 3.25 9.02 8.97
C GLU A 58 3.30 7.75 9.79
N TYR A 59 2.20 6.99 9.84
CA TYR A 59 2.17 5.71 10.51
C TYR A 59 3.18 4.75 9.89
N CYS A 60 3.25 4.70 8.56
CA CYS A 60 4.22 3.88 7.85
C CYS A 60 5.65 4.32 8.13
N ARG A 61 5.88 5.63 8.22
CA ARG A 61 7.21 6.17 8.49
C ARG A 61 7.74 5.74 9.85
N LYS A 62 6.84 5.59 10.83
CA LYS A 62 7.22 5.19 12.18
C LYS A 62 7.58 3.73 12.31
N GLY A 63 6.97 2.86 11.51
CA GLY A 63 7.11 1.41 11.68
C GLY A 63 7.75 0.67 10.52
N LEU A 64 8.03 1.33 9.40
CA LEU A 64 8.63 0.69 8.24
C LEU A 64 9.95 1.37 7.89
N THR A 65 10.93 0.54 7.53
CA THR A 65 12.21 1.02 7.02
C THR A 65 12.00 1.85 5.75
N VAL A 66 12.89 2.80 5.47
CA VAL A 66 12.74 3.79 4.39
C VAL A 66 12.35 3.15 3.04
N TYR A 67 13.06 2.08 2.63
CA TYR A 67 12.78 1.47 1.32
C TYR A 67 11.45 0.70 1.25
N LYS A 68 10.80 0.49 2.40
CA LYS A 68 9.49 -0.17 2.49
C LYS A 68 8.33 0.84 2.59
N GLN A 69 8.63 2.11 2.72
CA GLN A 69 7.60 3.12 2.92
C GLN A 69 6.88 3.44 1.61
N PRO A 70 5.53 3.51 1.64
CA PRO A 70 4.78 3.91 0.46
C PRO A 70 5.10 5.35 0.05
N LYS A 71 5.15 5.58 -1.24
CA LYS A 71 5.27 6.92 -1.81
C LYS A 71 3.92 7.64 -1.80
N LYS A 72 2.84 6.88 -1.94
CA LYS A 72 1.51 7.42 -2.17
C LYS A 72 0.46 6.48 -1.58
N VAL A 73 -0.61 7.06 -1.07
CA VAL A 73 -1.80 6.32 -0.63
C VAL A 73 -2.96 6.71 -1.54
N VAL A 74 -3.67 5.71 -2.04
CA VAL A 74 -4.88 5.90 -2.86
C VAL A 74 -6.06 5.28 -2.12
N PHE A 75 -7.07 6.08 -1.81
CA PHE A 75 -8.26 5.56 -1.16
C PHE A 75 -9.24 5.05 -2.20
N ILE A 76 -9.72 3.83 -2.01
CA ILE A 76 -10.68 3.18 -2.91
C ILE A 76 -11.78 2.54 -2.09
N SER A 77 -12.88 2.17 -2.77
CA SER A 77 -14.05 1.62 -2.08
C SER A 77 -13.90 0.14 -1.71
N GLU A 78 -13.11 -0.61 -2.48
CA GLU A 78 -12.83 -2.01 -2.17
C GLU A 78 -11.55 -2.45 -2.85
N ILE A 79 -10.89 -3.45 -2.26
CA ILE A 79 -9.70 -4.07 -2.86
C ILE A 79 -10.15 -5.20 -3.77
N PRO A 80 -9.79 -5.19 -5.06
CA PRO A 80 -10.18 -6.28 -5.97
C PRO A 80 -9.50 -7.60 -5.54
N LYS A 81 -10.29 -8.65 -5.45
CA LYS A 81 -9.84 -9.98 -5.02
C LYS A 81 -10.41 -11.06 -5.93
N ASN A 82 -9.72 -12.19 -5.98
CA ASN A 82 -10.24 -13.37 -6.67
C ASN A 82 -11.19 -14.16 -5.76
N ASN A 83 -11.66 -15.31 -6.24
CA ASN A 83 -12.65 -16.13 -5.53
C ASN A 83 -12.15 -16.68 -4.20
N VAL A 84 -10.84 -16.79 -4.01
CA VAL A 84 -10.26 -17.29 -2.76
C VAL A 84 -9.77 -16.17 -1.85
N GLY A 85 -10.11 -14.92 -2.19
CA GLY A 85 -9.76 -13.78 -1.35
C GLY A 85 -8.37 -13.20 -1.57
N LYS A 86 -7.69 -13.61 -2.63
CA LYS A 86 -6.34 -13.12 -2.92
C LYS A 86 -6.42 -11.80 -3.69
N ILE A 87 -5.61 -10.83 -3.30
CA ILE A 87 -5.58 -9.50 -3.93
C ILE A 87 -5.17 -9.62 -5.39
N LEU A 88 -5.94 -8.98 -6.27
CA LEU A 88 -5.65 -8.90 -7.69
C LEU A 88 -4.82 -7.65 -7.96
N ARG A 89 -3.52 -7.75 -7.77
CA ARG A 89 -2.62 -6.58 -7.86
C ARG A 89 -2.59 -5.96 -9.24
N ARG A 90 -2.80 -6.75 -10.29
CA ARG A 90 -2.88 -6.24 -11.65
C ARG A 90 -4.00 -5.22 -11.80
N LYS A 91 -5.15 -5.47 -11.16
CA LYS A 91 -6.27 -4.52 -11.21
C LYS A 91 -5.97 -3.26 -10.43
N LEU A 92 -5.23 -3.37 -9.33
CA LEU A 92 -4.78 -2.18 -8.59
C LEU A 92 -3.87 -1.31 -9.45
N ARG A 93 -3.00 -1.91 -10.25
CA ARG A 93 -2.11 -1.17 -11.13
C ARG A 93 -2.87 -0.37 -12.17
N GLU A 94 -4.04 -0.84 -12.60
CA GLU A 94 -4.88 -0.12 -13.56
C GLU A 94 -5.52 1.12 -12.92
N ILE A 95 -5.79 1.10 -11.63
CA ILE A 95 -6.38 2.22 -10.90
C ILE A 95 -5.32 3.29 -10.61
N GLY A 96 -4.19 2.85 -10.16
CA GLY A 96 -3.13 3.74 -9.72
C GLY A 96 -2.18 4.16 -10.81
#